data_c79f67e979539c24c774a45d73b3a2f6
#
_entry.id   c79f67e979539c24c774a45d73b3a2f6
#
_cell.length_a   1.000
_cell.length_b   1.000
_cell.length_c   1.000
_cell.angle_alpha   90.00
_cell.angle_beta   90.00
_cell.angle_gamma   90.00
#
_symmetry.space_group_name_H-M   'P 1'
#
loop_
_entity.id
_entity.type
_entity.pdbx_description
1 polymer ?
#
loop_
_entity_poly.entity_id
_entity_poly.type
_entity_poly.pdbx_seq_one_letter_code
_entity_poly.pdbx_strand_id
1 'polypeptide(L)'
;KIVSATVLDELAAKAAASPRGRAHYTIHASDRDPVQRFFVAANRGSYFRPHRHHTRSELALVVRGSFTLLTFDDHGVVTGRYVVGADSGNLAYEAPERTWHTLFADADGSAFLEVKEGP
;
A
#
# COMPACT_ATOMS: atom_id res chain seq x y z
N LYS A 1 -4.84 -3.24 19.96
CA LYS A 1 -5.03 -4.27 18.91
C LYS A 1 -3.73 -5.04 18.69
N ILE A 2 -3.89 -6.31 18.43
CA ILE A 2 -2.79 -7.17 17.98
C ILE A 2 -3.08 -7.52 16.53
N VAL A 3 -2.15 -7.27 15.63
CA VAL A 3 -2.24 -7.71 14.23
C VAL A 3 -1.30 -8.89 14.07
N SER A 4 -1.88 -10.07 14.00
CA SER A 4 -1.14 -11.34 13.90
C SER A 4 -1.05 -11.80 12.44
N ALA A 5 -0.27 -12.85 12.21
CA ALA A 5 -0.25 -13.52 10.91
C ALA A 5 -1.65 -14.00 10.49
N THR A 6 -2.46 -14.45 11.46
CA THR A 6 -3.84 -14.89 11.18
C THR A 6 -4.70 -13.75 10.63
N VAL A 7 -4.56 -12.54 11.17
CA VAL A 7 -5.28 -11.36 10.65
C VAL A 7 -4.89 -11.08 9.21
N LEU A 8 -3.61 -11.19 8.88
CA LEU A 8 -3.14 -10.99 7.51
C LEU A 8 -3.60 -12.12 6.57
N ASP A 9 -3.68 -13.37 7.06
CA ASP A 9 -4.25 -14.47 6.28
C ASP A 9 -5.72 -14.21 5.93
N GLU A 10 -6.50 -13.77 6.90
CA GLU A 10 -7.90 -13.40 6.70
C GLU A 10 -8.05 -12.22 5.72
N LEU A 11 -7.16 -11.24 5.82
CA LEU A 11 -7.17 -10.10 4.92
C LEU A 11 -6.83 -10.52 3.48
N ALA A 12 -5.87 -11.42 3.31
CA ALA A 12 -5.53 -11.99 2.01
C ALA A 12 -6.72 -12.74 1.39
N ALA A 13 -7.46 -13.50 2.22
CA ALA A 13 -8.66 -14.20 1.77
C ALA A 13 -9.75 -13.22 1.32
N LYS A 14 -9.94 -12.12 2.03
CA LYS A 14 -10.87 -11.07 1.64
C LYS A 14 -10.46 -10.39 0.33
N ALA A 15 -9.17 -10.15 0.14
CA ALA A 15 -8.64 -9.60 -1.10
C ALA A 15 -8.92 -10.52 -2.29
N ALA A 16 -8.71 -11.83 -2.11
CA ALA A 16 -8.98 -12.84 -3.14
C ALA A 16 -10.47 -12.90 -3.52
N ALA A 17 -11.36 -12.68 -2.57
CA ALA A 17 -12.81 -12.68 -2.81
C ALA A 17 -13.33 -11.32 -3.32
N SER A 18 -12.54 -10.27 -3.27
CA SER A 18 -12.93 -8.94 -3.70
C SER A 18 -12.85 -8.80 -5.23
N PRO A 19 -13.85 -8.18 -5.88
CA PRO A 19 -13.76 -7.87 -7.31
C PRO A 19 -12.55 -6.99 -7.67
N ARG A 20 -12.06 -6.20 -6.70
CA ARG A 20 -10.92 -5.31 -6.87
C ARG A 20 -9.58 -5.98 -6.59
N GLY A 21 -9.60 -7.22 -6.08
CA GLY A 21 -8.39 -7.96 -5.75
C GLY A 21 -7.61 -7.37 -4.57
N ARG A 22 -8.26 -6.61 -3.69
CA ARG A 22 -7.65 -6.00 -2.51
C ARG A 22 -8.63 -5.83 -1.38
N ALA A 23 -8.11 -5.76 -0.16
CA ALA A 23 -8.88 -5.52 1.06
C ALA A 23 -8.07 -4.71 2.06
N HIS A 24 -8.76 -3.97 2.90
CA HIS A 24 -8.17 -3.11 3.93
C HIS A 24 -8.52 -3.59 5.33
N TYR A 25 -7.58 -3.45 6.25
CA TYR A 25 -7.80 -3.63 7.67
C TYR A 25 -7.38 -2.35 8.38
N THR A 26 -8.36 -1.56 8.80
CA THR A 26 -8.15 -0.25 9.41
C THR A 26 -7.86 -0.38 10.90
N ILE A 27 -6.77 0.25 11.37
CA ILE A 27 -6.37 0.26 12.77
C ILE A 27 -6.92 1.49 13.48
N HIS A 28 -6.90 2.66 12.83
CA HIS A 28 -7.42 3.89 13.42
C HIS A 28 -8.93 3.80 13.67
N ALA A 29 -9.38 4.47 14.72
CA ALA A 29 -10.76 4.33 15.20
C ALA A 29 -11.78 5.07 14.34
N SER A 30 -11.36 6.12 13.63
CA SER A 30 -12.25 7.01 12.89
C SER A 30 -11.52 7.65 11.73
N ASP A 31 -12.25 7.99 10.68
CA ASP A 31 -11.72 8.74 9.53
C ASP A 31 -11.21 10.12 9.93
N ARG A 32 -11.55 10.59 11.12
CA ARG A 32 -11.08 11.86 11.67
C ARG A 32 -9.78 11.74 12.45
N ASP A 33 -9.26 10.52 12.58
CA ASP A 33 -8.03 10.29 13.32
C ASP A 33 -6.88 11.07 12.64
N PRO A 34 -6.09 11.83 13.39
CA PRO A 34 -5.00 12.61 12.82
C PRO A 34 -3.88 11.74 12.24
N VAL A 35 -3.78 10.49 12.64
CA VAL A 35 -2.83 9.54 12.06
C VAL A 35 -3.61 8.33 11.56
N GLN A 36 -3.65 8.14 10.28
CA GLN A 36 -4.34 7.01 9.66
C GLN A 36 -3.39 5.83 9.47
N ARG A 37 -3.83 4.63 9.85
CA ARG A 37 -3.04 3.41 9.84
C ARG A 37 -3.90 2.26 9.39
N PHE A 38 -3.47 1.57 8.36
CA PHE A 38 -4.21 0.42 7.86
C PHE A 38 -3.29 -0.54 7.09
N PHE A 39 -3.66 -1.80 7.15
CA PHE A 39 -3.06 -2.82 6.30
C PHE A 39 -3.85 -2.95 5.02
N VAL A 40 -3.15 -3.19 3.92
CA VAL A 40 -3.75 -3.49 2.63
C VAL A 40 -3.17 -4.80 2.15
N ALA A 41 -4.03 -5.77 1.84
CA ALA A 41 -3.64 -6.96 1.11
C ALA A 41 -4.11 -6.83 -0.34
N ALA A 42 -3.26 -7.23 -1.28
CA ALA A 42 -3.57 -7.13 -2.69
C ALA A 42 -3.04 -8.34 -3.45
N ASN A 43 -3.79 -8.74 -4.47
CA ASN A 43 -3.38 -9.74 -5.43
C ASN A 43 -2.81 -9.10 -6.68
N ARG A 44 -2.11 -9.90 -7.48
CA ARG A 44 -1.67 -9.52 -8.81
C ARG A 44 -2.88 -9.08 -9.62
N GLY A 45 -2.71 -8.03 -10.40
CA GLY A 45 -3.80 -7.49 -11.20
C GLY A 45 -4.73 -6.52 -10.47
N SER A 46 -4.61 -6.36 -9.15
CA SER A 46 -5.32 -5.29 -8.45
C SER A 46 -4.81 -3.95 -8.93
N TYR A 47 -5.72 -3.09 -9.40
CA TYR A 47 -5.36 -1.80 -9.94
C TYR A 47 -5.45 -0.72 -8.87
N PHE A 48 -4.32 -0.05 -8.64
CA PHE A 48 -4.25 1.15 -7.83
C PHE A 48 -4.06 2.35 -8.76
N ARG A 49 -5.03 3.23 -8.77
CA ARG A 49 -4.97 4.43 -9.59
C ARG A 49 -3.76 5.30 -9.19
N PRO A 50 -2.95 5.77 -10.14
CA PRO A 50 -1.92 6.75 -9.85
C PRO A 50 -2.53 7.97 -9.15
N HIS A 51 -1.91 8.39 -8.05
CA HIS A 51 -2.41 9.49 -7.23
C HIS A 51 -1.27 10.25 -6.57
N ARG A 52 -1.60 11.40 -6.04
CA ARG A 52 -0.72 12.19 -5.19
C ARG A 52 -1.53 12.90 -4.13
N HIS A 53 -0.88 13.22 -3.02
CA HIS A 53 -1.43 14.06 -1.98
C HIS A 53 -0.70 15.40 -1.98
N HIS A 54 -1.44 16.51 -1.88
CA HIS A 54 -0.86 17.85 -1.98
C HIS A 54 -0.13 18.28 -0.70
N THR A 55 -0.58 17.82 0.46
CA THR A 55 -0.14 18.32 1.76
C THR A 55 0.32 17.24 2.73
N ARG A 56 0.41 15.99 2.29
CA ARG A 56 0.78 14.89 3.17
C ARG A 56 1.66 13.88 2.46
N SER A 57 2.50 13.21 3.24
CA SER A 57 3.28 12.06 2.79
C SER A 57 2.59 10.77 3.19
N GLU A 58 3.01 9.67 2.59
CA GLU A 58 2.56 8.32 2.92
C GLU A 58 3.77 7.44 3.16
N LEU A 59 3.76 6.71 4.26
CA LEU A 59 4.74 5.66 4.53
C LEU A 59 4.08 4.31 4.32
N ALA A 60 4.72 3.43 3.57
CA ALA A 60 4.27 2.06 3.42
C ALA A 60 5.41 1.09 3.74
N LEU A 61 5.12 0.14 4.62
CA LEU A 61 6.01 -0.95 5.00
C LEU A 61 5.43 -2.26 4.47
N VAL A 62 6.17 -2.94 3.62
CA VAL A 62 5.73 -4.24 3.09
C VAL A 62 5.97 -5.31 4.14
N VAL A 63 4.90 -5.96 4.57
CA VAL A 63 4.93 -6.99 5.62
C VAL A 63 4.84 -8.41 5.07
N ARG A 64 4.32 -8.56 3.85
CA ARG A 64 4.26 -9.85 3.13
C ARG A 64 4.43 -9.62 1.64
N GLY A 65 5.07 -10.56 0.98
CA GLY A 65 5.21 -10.56 -0.46
C GLY A 65 6.02 -9.37 -0.98
N SER A 66 5.62 -8.87 -2.13
CA SER A 66 6.39 -7.87 -2.86
C SER A 66 5.47 -6.96 -3.66
N PHE A 67 5.85 -5.68 -3.73
CA PHE A 67 5.18 -4.66 -4.54
C PHE A 67 6.18 -3.95 -5.42
N THR A 68 5.72 -3.53 -6.58
CA THR A 68 6.46 -2.61 -7.43
C THR A 68 5.85 -1.22 -7.28
N LEU A 69 6.67 -0.24 -6.92
CA LEU A 69 6.31 1.16 -6.82
C LEU A 69 6.73 1.87 -8.10
N LEU A 70 5.83 2.62 -8.69
CA LEU A 70 6.12 3.52 -9.81
C LEU A 70 5.89 4.97 -9.38
N THR A 71 6.82 5.83 -9.73
CA THR A 71 6.67 7.28 -9.59
C THR A 71 6.61 7.93 -10.97
N PHE A 72 5.93 9.07 -11.06
CA PHE A 72 5.69 9.77 -12.33
C PHE A 72 5.94 11.26 -12.17
N ASP A 73 6.28 11.91 -13.28
CA ASP A 73 6.25 13.36 -13.35
C ASP A 73 4.82 13.87 -13.68
N ASP A 74 4.67 15.17 -13.81
CA ASP A 74 3.37 15.80 -14.10
C ASP A 74 2.84 15.50 -15.51
N HIS A 75 3.66 14.94 -16.37
CA HIS A 75 3.30 14.54 -17.73
C HIS A 75 2.97 13.04 -17.83
N GLY A 76 2.99 12.32 -16.71
CA GLY A 76 2.73 10.89 -16.68
C GLY A 76 3.91 10.02 -17.09
N VAL A 77 5.09 10.60 -17.21
CA VAL A 77 6.32 9.84 -17.52
C VAL A 77 6.84 9.17 -16.25
N VAL A 78 7.17 7.88 -16.34
CA VAL A 78 7.74 7.14 -15.22
C VAL A 78 9.12 7.70 -14.87
N THR A 79 9.28 8.17 -13.64
CA THR A 79 10.54 8.71 -13.12
C THR A 79 11.29 7.71 -12.25
N GLY A 80 10.60 6.69 -11.76
CA GLY A 80 11.22 5.66 -10.93
C GLY A 80 10.42 4.38 -10.91
N ARG A 81 11.13 3.26 -10.73
CA ARG A 81 10.55 1.94 -10.56
C ARG A 81 11.34 1.21 -9.47
N TYR A 82 10.65 0.80 -8.41
CA TYR A 82 11.28 0.20 -7.24
C TYR A 82 10.52 -1.05 -6.81
N VAL A 83 11.23 -2.13 -6.55
CA VAL A 83 10.65 -3.32 -5.92
C VAL A 83 10.84 -3.19 -4.42
N VAL A 84 9.77 -3.37 -3.65
CA VAL A 84 9.75 -3.25 -2.20
C VAL A 84 9.13 -4.52 -1.62
N GLY A 85 9.78 -5.09 -0.62
CA GLY A 85 9.31 -6.31 0.04
C GLY A 85 10.33 -7.44 -0.01
N ALA A 86 9.84 -8.68 0.13
CA ALA A 86 10.65 -9.86 0.25
C ALA A 86 11.70 -9.97 -0.87
N ASP A 87 12.92 -10.30 -0.48
CA ASP A 87 14.06 -10.55 -1.36
C ASP A 87 14.55 -9.35 -2.19
N SER A 88 13.95 -8.17 -2.04
CA SER A 88 14.36 -6.98 -2.78
C SER A 88 15.44 -6.16 -2.08
N GLY A 89 15.60 -6.35 -0.76
CA GLY A 89 16.45 -5.48 0.06
C GLY A 89 15.78 -4.18 0.48
N ASN A 90 14.63 -3.82 -0.10
CA ASN A 90 13.85 -2.64 0.26
C ASN A 90 12.66 -3.06 1.13
N LEU A 91 12.50 -2.45 2.29
CA LEU A 91 11.46 -2.82 3.25
C LEU A 91 10.24 -1.90 3.15
N ALA A 92 10.46 -0.63 2.86
CA ALA A 92 9.45 0.40 2.93
C ALA A 92 9.74 1.49 1.91
N TYR A 93 8.73 2.30 1.66
CA TYR A 93 8.92 3.56 0.93
C TYR A 93 8.12 4.66 1.59
N GLU A 94 8.58 5.88 1.43
CA GLU A 94 7.78 7.06 1.72
C GLU A 94 7.52 7.79 0.40
N ALA A 95 6.26 8.03 0.10
CA ALA A 95 5.87 8.89 -1.00
C ALA A 95 5.71 10.30 -0.45
N PRO A 96 6.61 11.25 -0.80
CA PRO A 96 6.51 12.62 -0.34
C PRO A 96 5.23 13.28 -0.87
N GLU A 97 4.84 14.37 -0.23
CA GLU A 97 3.74 15.16 -0.77
C GLU A 97 3.97 15.55 -2.23
N ARG A 98 2.90 15.64 -3.00
CA ARG A 98 2.88 16.03 -4.42
C ARG A 98 3.54 15.04 -5.39
N THR A 99 3.94 13.89 -4.93
CA THR A 99 4.55 12.86 -5.79
C THR A 99 3.49 11.95 -6.38
N TRP A 100 3.37 11.97 -7.70
CA TRP A 100 2.52 11.03 -8.42
C TRP A 100 3.10 9.64 -8.29
N HIS A 101 2.31 8.70 -7.79
CA HIS A 101 2.76 7.32 -7.61
C HIS A 101 1.61 6.33 -7.71
N THR A 102 1.98 5.10 -7.97
CA THR A 102 1.12 3.93 -7.83
C THR A 102 1.98 2.73 -7.44
N LEU A 103 1.34 1.69 -7.03
CA LEU A 103 2.01 0.42 -6.76
C LEU A 103 1.13 -0.72 -7.22
N PHE A 104 1.74 -1.88 -7.43
CA PHE A 104 1.01 -3.11 -7.72
C PHE A 104 1.70 -4.30 -7.06
N ALA A 105 0.89 -5.29 -6.68
CA ALA A 105 1.39 -6.50 -6.07
C ALA A 105 2.08 -7.38 -7.12
N ASP A 106 3.27 -7.88 -6.79
CA ASP A 106 4.02 -8.81 -7.65
C ASP A 106 3.62 -10.25 -7.40
N ALA A 107 2.98 -10.53 -6.27
CA ALA A 107 2.49 -11.86 -5.89
C ALA A 107 1.14 -11.73 -5.18
N ASP A 108 0.31 -12.75 -5.32
CA ASP A 108 -0.98 -12.80 -4.63
C ASP A 108 -0.78 -12.83 -3.10
N GLY A 109 -1.68 -12.17 -2.38
CA GLY A 109 -1.62 -12.10 -0.92
C GLY A 109 -0.50 -11.22 -0.38
N SER A 110 0.09 -10.36 -1.21
CA SER A 110 1.05 -9.37 -0.73
C SER A 110 0.34 -8.34 0.15
N ALA A 111 1.04 -7.84 1.17
CA ALA A 111 0.45 -6.90 2.12
C ALA A 111 1.44 -5.85 2.58
N PHE A 112 0.93 -4.63 2.78
CA PHE A 112 1.70 -3.53 3.35
C PHE A 112 0.90 -2.82 4.45
N LEU A 113 1.64 -2.19 5.36
CA LEU A 113 1.09 -1.24 6.34
C LEU A 113 1.29 0.17 5.80
N GLU A 114 0.21 0.91 5.71
CA GLU A 114 0.28 2.33 5.34
C GLU A 114 0.02 3.20 6.56
N VAL A 115 0.85 4.24 6.70
CA VAL A 115 0.69 5.27 7.72
C VAL A 115 0.72 6.61 7.02
N LYS A 116 -0.30 7.42 7.26
CA LYS A 116 -0.38 8.76 6.67
C LYS A 116 -1.13 9.72 7.58
N GLU A 117 -0.88 10.99 7.38
CA GLU A 117 -1.64 12.05 8.02
C GLU A 117 -3.11 11.99 7.59
N GLY A 118 -3.99 12.13 8.57
CA GLY A 118 -5.42 12.27 8.38
C GLY A 118 -5.93 13.66 8.75
N PRO A 119 -7.20 13.84 8.67
CA PRO A 119 -8.22 13.17 7.88
C PRO A 119 -8.13 13.39 6.40
#